data_297dd3aeeb641558fd74f5d139411193
#
_entry.id   297dd3aeeb641558fd74f5d139411193
#
_cell.length_a   1.000
_cell.length_b   1.000
_cell.length_c   1.000
_cell.angle_alpha   90.00
_cell.angle_beta   90.00
_cell.angle_gamma   90.00
#
_symmetry.space_group_name_H-M   'P 1'
#
loop_
_entity.id
_entity.type
_entity.pdbx_description
1 polymer ?
#
loop_
_entity_poly.entity_id
_entity_poly.type
_entity_poly.pdbx_seq_one_letter_code
_entity_poly.pdbx_strand_id
1 'polypeptide(L)'
;MVQTDWWTLELESMPGFDLAMKRVYAWFEGAIIDRPPVRFMAHNAFVDQANQAYPSGDLRDRWFDAEFQVETFIKSIEGQTFHGETFPVFWPNLGPEVYAGFYGAELQYGEVTSWSIPLVRDWDDVARLKLDMDNVYLRKLDEITRCALERCAGRFLVGYTDLHPGVDCAAAWRDPQQLCMDMIEAPERVKALIEIAIRDFETIYDHFDSLLKEHRQLSVSWMGIPSFGRMHIPSCDFSSLKIGRASCRDR
;
A
#
# COMPACT_ATOMS: atom_id res chain seq x y z
N MET A 1 5.57 23.06 17.54
CA MET A 1 5.98 21.73 18.02
C MET A 1 4.71 20.92 18.18
N VAL A 2 4.44 20.02 17.27
CA VAL A 2 3.36 19.02 17.45
C VAL A 2 3.86 18.11 18.56
N GLN A 3 3.21 18.14 19.71
CA GLN A 3 3.47 17.20 20.80
C GLN A 3 2.97 15.83 20.29
N THR A 4 3.88 15.10 19.69
CA THR A 4 3.62 13.72 19.29
C THR A 4 3.72 12.87 20.56
N ASP A 5 2.64 12.24 20.95
CA ASP A 5 2.67 11.18 21.96
C ASP A 5 3.45 10.00 21.37
N TRP A 6 4.78 10.13 21.48
CA TRP A 6 5.70 9.11 21.02
C TRP A 6 5.57 7.91 21.95
N TRP A 7 5.21 6.76 21.39
CA TRP A 7 5.35 5.50 22.10
C TRP A 7 6.57 4.75 21.58
N THR A 8 7.30 4.13 22.48
CA THR A 8 8.42 3.27 22.13
C THR A 8 7.87 1.93 21.65
N LEU A 9 8.35 1.48 20.48
CA LEU A 9 8.17 0.13 20.00
C LEU A 9 9.51 -0.60 20.15
N GLU A 10 9.49 -1.67 20.92
CA GLU A 10 10.64 -2.57 21.01
C GLU A 10 10.54 -3.58 19.87
N LEU A 11 11.46 -3.47 18.91
CA LEU A 11 11.61 -4.43 17.81
C LEU A 11 12.89 -5.24 18.03
N GLU A 12 12.75 -6.55 18.16
CA GLU A 12 13.87 -7.49 18.44
C GLU A 12 15.03 -7.32 17.46
N SER A 13 14.72 -7.12 16.18
CA SER A 13 15.70 -6.97 15.11
C SER A 13 16.20 -5.53 14.88
N MET A 14 15.68 -4.55 15.67
CA MET A 14 16.01 -3.13 15.52
C MET A 14 16.13 -2.41 16.87
N PRO A 15 17.21 -2.66 17.64
CA PRO A 15 17.38 -2.08 18.98
C PRO A 15 17.51 -0.55 18.99
N GLY A 16 17.76 0.07 17.84
CA GLY A 16 17.89 1.52 17.69
C GLY A 16 16.62 2.25 17.23
N PHE A 17 15.43 1.67 17.44
CA PHE A 17 14.15 2.20 16.96
C PHE A 17 13.94 3.69 17.29
N ASP A 18 14.12 4.10 18.55
CA ASP A 18 13.87 5.49 18.97
C ASP A 18 14.76 6.49 18.25
N LEU A 19 16.05 6.16 18.07
CA LEU A 19 16.97 7.04 17.35
C LEU A 19 16.64 7.10 15.86
N ALA A 20 16.26 5.96 15.27
CA ALA A 20 15.83 5.90 13.88
C ALA A 20 14.57 6.76 13.64
N MET A 21 13.58 6.67 14.53
CA MET A 21 12.37 7.50 14.46
C MET A 21 12.69 9.00 14.63
N LYS A 22 13.59 9.37 15.52
CA LYS A 22 14.04 10.78 15.68
C LYS A 22 14.66 11.31 14.39
N ARG A 23 15.48 10.50 13.69
CA ARG A 23 16.07 10.90 12.40
C ARG A 23 15.02 11.05 11.31
N VAL A 24 14.05 10.14 11.23
CA VAL A 24 12.94 10.22 10.27
C VAL A 24 12.12 11.49 10.50
N TYR A 25 11.81 11.81 11.77
CA TYR A 25 11.05 13.02 12.09
C TYR A 25 11.85 14.30 11.85
N ALA A 26 13.14 14.33 12.17
CA ALA A 26 13.99 15.47 11.83
C ALA A 26 13.98 15.72 10.32
N TRP A 27 14.05 14.64 9.52
CA TRP A 27 13.97 14.75 8.07
C TRP A 27 12.61 15.30 7.59
N PHE A 28 11.49 14.89 8.17
CA PHE A 28 10.18 15.46 7.84
C PHE A 28 10.11 16.97 8.14
N GLU A 29 10.84 17.44 9.16
CA GLU A 29 10.96 18.85 9.51
C GLU A 29 12.05 19.60 8.70
N GLY A 30 12.68 18.96 7.73
CA GLY A 30 13.79 19.53 6.96
C GLY A 30 15.08 19.70 7.75
N ALA A 31 15.24 18.96 8.85
CA ALA A 31 16.39 19.00 9.75
C ALA A 31 17.20 17.68 9.70
N ILE A 32 18.41 17.74 10.25
CA ILE A 32 19.31 16.58 10.39
C ILE A 32 19.82 16.56 11.83
N ILE A 33 19.78 15.41 12.50
CA ILE A 33 20.33 15.24 13.85
C ILE A 33 21.85 15.02 13.76
N ASP A 34 22.28 13.94 13.16
CA ASP A 34 23.69 13.54 12.99
C ASP A 34 24.00 13.15 11.55
N ARG A 35 23.05 12.60 10.84
CA ARG A 35 23.10 12.24 9.42
C ARG A 35 21.70 12.17 8.82
N PRO A 36 21.51 12.20 7.50
CA PRO A 36 20.24 11.89 6.86
C PRO A 36 19.78 10.47 7.20
N PRO A 37 18.47 10.19 7.26
CA PRO A 37 17.98 8.83 7.38
C PRO A 37 18.39 8.01 6.15
N VAL A 38 18.80 6.77 6.38
CA VAL A 38 19.24 5.84 5.32
C VAL A 38 18.48 4.54 5.46
N ARG A 39 17.83 4.13 4.38
CA ARG A 39 17.14 2.86 4.30
C ARG A 39 17.87 1.90 3.35
N PHE A 40 18.01 0.66 3.79
CA PHE A 40 18.59 -0.40 2.99
C PHE A 40 17.46 -1.29 2.45
N MET A 41 17.54 -1.62 1.18
CA MET A 41 16.65 -2.58 0.54
C MET A 41 17.48 -3.73 0.00
N ALA A 42 17.08 -4.94 0.32
CA ALA A 42 17.71 -6.14 -0.19
C ALA A 42 16.64 -7.10 -0.73
N HIS A 43 16.98 -7.78 -1.79
CA HIS A 43 16.16 -8.87 -2.30
C HIS A 43 16.19 -10.05 -1.34
N ASN A 44 15.06 -10.64 -1.05
CA ASN A 44 14.93 -11.78 -0.14
C ASN A 44 14.63 -13.07 -0.91
N ALA A 45 15.68 -13.79 -1.26
CA ALA A 45 15.57 -15.06 -2.00
C ALA A 45 14.75 -16.13 -1.25
N PHE A 46 14.64 -16.06 0.08
CA PHE A 46 13.79 -16.96 0.84
C PHE A 46 12.31 -16.80 0.48
N VAL A 47 11.85 -15.55 0.35
CA VAL A 47 10.45 -15.26 -0.04
C VAL A 47 10.15 -15.82 -1.43
N ASP A 48 11.08 -15.67 -2.38
CA ASP A 48 10.89 -16.23 -3.74
C ASP A 48 10.81 -17.76 -3.71
N GLN A 49 11.70 -18.41 -2.96
CA GLN A 49 11.68 -19.87 -2.82
C GLN A 49 10.40 -20.36 -2.16
N ALA A 50 9.93 -19.65 -1.11
CA ALA A 50 8.67 -19.99 -0.45
C ALA A 50 7.48 -19.85 -1.41
N ASN A 51 7.45 -18.77 -2.19
CA ASN A 51 6.39 -18.54 -3.20
C ASN A 51 6.38 -19.63 -4.29
N GLN A 52 7.57 -20.03 -4.77
CA GLN A 52 7.70 -21.12 -5.76
C GLN A 52 7.30 -22.48 -5.21
N ALA A 53 7.48 -22.69 -3.90
CA ALA A 53 7.15 -23.93 -3.20
C ALA A 53 5.68 -23.99 -2.72
N TYR A 54 4.87 -22.96 -2.99
CA TYR A 54 3.46 -22.94 -2.58
C TYR A 54 2.69 -24.10 -3.25
N PRO A 55 1.91 -24.88 -2.47
CA PRO A 55 1.39 -26.15 -2.93
C PRO A 55 0.27 -26.06 -3.99
N SER A 56 -0.45 -24.93 -4.08
CA SER A 56 -1.49 -24.73 -5.10
C SER A 56 -0.88 -24.27 -6.41
N GLY A 57 -1.38 -24.78 -7.52
CA GLY A 57 -1.07 -24.27 -8.85
C GLY A 57 -1.82 -22.98 -9.22
N ASP A 58 -2.78 -22.56 -8.42
CA ASP A 58 -3.51 -21.30 -8.61
C ASP A 58 -2.80 -20.18 -7.85
N LEU A 59 -2.33 -19.18 -8.59
CA LEU A 59 -1.65 -18.03 -8.01
C LEU A 59 -2.58 -17.21 -7.10
N ARG A 60 -3.88 -17.18 -7.38
CA ARG A 60 -4.85 -16.52 -6.53
C ARG A 60 -4.89 -17.12 -5.13
N ASP A 61 -4.82 -18.44 -5.00
CA ASP A 61 -4.81 -19.12 -3.70
C ASP A 61 -3.63 -18.63 -2.86
N ARG A 62 -2.43 -18.53 -3.46
CA ARG A 62 -1.23 -18.03 -2.78
C ARG A 62 -1.39 -16.58 -2.33
N TRP A 63 -1.91 -15.71 -3.20
CA TRP A 63 -2.14 -14.31 -2.87
C TRP A 63 -3.22 -14.12 -1.79
N PHE A 64 -4.16 -15.05 -1.67
CA PHE A 64 -5.25 -15.02 -0.71
C PHE A 64 -4.95 -15.78 0.59
N ASP A 65 -3.82 -16.47 0.70
CA ASP A 65 -3.43 -17.19 1.90
C ASP A 65 -2.75 -16.25 2.89
N ALA A 66 -3.55 -15.69 3.81
CA ALA A 66 -3.08 -14.75 4.82
C ALA A 66 -2.02 -15.35 5.75
N GLU A 67 -2.20 -16.62 6.15
CA GLU A 67 -1.26 -17.30 7.03
C GLU A 67 0.07 -17.53 6.33
N PHE A 68 0.04 -18.02 5.10
CA PHE A 68 1.24 -18.23 4.30
C PHE A 68 2.02 -16.93 4.11
N GLN A 69 1.36 -15.83 3.77
CA GLN A 69 2.02 -14.53 3.58
C GLN A 69 2.72 -14.06 4.86
N VAL A 70 2.02 -14.10 6.00
CA VAL A 70 2.54 -13.64 7.29
C VAL A 70 3.65 -14.56 7.79
N GLU A 71 3.48 -15.87 7.73
CA GLU A 71 4.50 -16.84 8.14
C GLU A 71 5.76 -16.76 7.28
N THR A 72 5.60 -16.61 5.97
CA THR A 72 6.73 -16.42 5.04
C THR A 72 7.50 -15.16 5.38
N PHE A 73 6.79 -14.05 5.67
CA PHE A 73 7.44 -12.81 6.10
C PHE A 73 8.18 -13.00 7.44
N ILE A 74 7.54 -13.59 8.45
CA ILE A 74 8.16 -13.84 9.76
C ILE A 74 9.46 -14.64 9.60
N LYS A 75 9.42 -15.75 8.87
CA LYS A 75 10.61 -16.57 8.61
C LYS A 75 11.68 -15.79 7.82
N SER A 76 11.27 -14.91 6.94
CA SER A 76 12.18 -14.11 6.13
C SER A 76 12.98 -13.10 6.93
N ILE A 77 12.51 -12.69 8.11
CA ILE A 77 13.18 -11.73 9.00
C ILE A 77 13.88 -12.40 10.19
N GLU A 78 13.70 -13.70 10.41
CA GLU A 78 14.34 -14.44 11.49
C GLU A 78 15.85 -14.33 11.43
N GLY A 79 16.48 -13.97 12.56
CA GLY A 79 17.93 -13.81 12.65
C GLY A 79 18.52 -12.63 11.90
N GLN A 80 17.68 -11.79 11.26
CA GLN A 80 18.15 -10.57 10.61
C GLN A 80 18.31 -9.43 11.61
N THR A 81 19.24 -8.52 11.30
CA THR A 81 19.41 -7.24 11.98
C THR A 81 19.20 -6.14 10.97
N PHE A 82 18.33 -5.19 11.30
CA PHE A 82 18.04 -4.05 10.43
C PHE A 82 18.93 -2.86 10.81
N HIS A 83 19.47 -2.21 9.81
CA HIS A 83 20.42 -1.11 9.95
C HIS A 83 19.82 0.20 9.46
N GLY A 84 20.32 1.31 10.02
CA GLY A 84 19.87 2.65 9.69
C GLY A 84 18.40 2.86 10.07
N GLU A 85 17.63 3.40 9.16
CA GLU A 85 16.18 3.62 9.28
C GLU A 85 15.40 2.58 8.44
N THR A 86 15.92 1.36 8.37
CA THR A 86 15.25 0.20 7.79
C THR A 86 14.43 -0.47 8.86
N PHE A 87 13.13 -0.54 8.67
CA PHE A 87 12.20 -1.18 9.60
C PHE A 87 11.74 -2.52 9.03
N PRO A 88 11.58 -3.57 9.86
CA PRO A 88 10.88 -4.79 9.47
C PRO A 88 9.40 -4.46 9.35
N VAL A 89 8.89 -4.37 8.13
CA VAL A 89 7.49 -4.01 7.86
C VAL A 89 6.83 -5.11 7.05
N PHE A 90 5.78 -5.70 7.59
CA PHE A 90 4.88 -6.52 6.81
C PHE A 90 3.93 -5.61 6.03
N TRP A 91 3.81 -5.86 4.75
CA TRP A 91 2.98 -5.09 3.85
C TRP A 91 1.84 -5.96 3.30
N PRO A 92 0.61 -5.85 3.87
CA PRO A 92 -0.55 -6.54 3.33
C PRO A 92 -0.75 -6.18 1.87
N ASN A 93 -0.73 -7.15 0.95
CA ASN A 93 -0.68 -6.85 -0.46
C ASN A 93 -1.49 -7.85 -1.30
N LEU A 94 -2.33 -7.35 -2.18
CA LEU A 94 -3.01 -8.09 -3.25
C LEU A 94 -2.69 -7.51 -4.64
N GLY A 95 -1.64 -6.71 -4.73
CA GLY A 95 -1.17 -6.07 -5.96
C GLY A 95 -1.57 -4.59 -6.07
N PRO A 96 -0.91 -3.86 -6.98
CA PRO A 96 -1.00 -2.39 -7.04
C PRO A 96 -2.38 -1.88 -7.47
N GLU A 97 -3.16 -2.70 -8.18
CA GLU A 97 -4.49 -2.31 -8.67
C GLU A 97 -5.65 -2.75 -7.76
N VAL A 98 -5.33 -3.18 -6.50
CA VAL A 98 -6.34 -3.65 -5.56
C VAL A 98 -7.41 -2.60 -5.24
N TYR A 99 -7.04 -1.32 -5.26
CA TYR A 99 -7.98 -0.23 -5.04
C TYR A 99 -9.10 -0.21 -6.10
N ALA A 100 -8.77 -0.49 -7.37
CA ALA A 100 -9.76 -0.65 -8.43
C ALA A 100 -10.69 -1.84 -8.17
N GLY A 101 -10.17 -2.89 -7.55
CA GLY A 101 -10.93 -4.07 -7.15
C GLY A 101 -12.05 -3.77 -6.16
N PHE A 102 -11.91 -2.77 -5.28
CA PHE A 102 -12.94 -2.37 -4.30
C PHE A 102 -14.21 -1.82 -4.97
N TYR A 103 -14.12 -1.43 -6.23
CA TYR A 103 -15.24 -0.98 -7.05
C TYR A 103 -15.76 -2.07 -8.02
N GLY A 104 -15.26 -3.31 -7.86
CA GLY A 104 -15.71 -4.47 -8.61
C GLY A 104 -14.82 -4.92 -9.77
N ALA A 105 -13.64 -4.30 -9.96
CA ALA A 105 -12.68 -4.83 -10.92
C ALA A 105 -12.18 -6.20 -10.46
N GLU A 106 -12.15 -7.16 -11.39
CA GLU A 106 -11.56 -8.46 -11.14
C GLU A 106 -10.04 -8.36 -11.24
N LEU A 107 -9.33 -8.95 -10.25
CA LEU A 107 -7.88 -9.02 -10.27
C LEU A 107 -7.39 -10.36 -10.80
N GLN A 108 -6.44 -10.30 -11.72
CA GLN A 108 -5.66 -11.44 -12.16
C GLN A 108 -4.29 -11.42 -11.45
N TYR A 109 -3.80 -12.61 -11.12
CA TYR A 109 -2.59 -12.78 -10.31
C TYR A 109 -1.46 -13.39 -11.11
N GLY A 110 -0.30 -12.70 -11.11
CA GLY A 110 0.97 -13.23 -11.61
C GLY A 110 1.85 -13.70 -10.46
N GLU A 111 3.06 -14.13 -10.80
CA GLU A 111 4.06 -14.57 -9.81
C GLU A 111 4.48 -13.43 -8.86
N VAL A 112 4.59 -12.20 -9.35
CA VAL A 112 5.18 -11.07 -8.65
C VAL A 112 4.19 -9.92 -8.45
N THR A 113 3.20 -9.80 -9.32
CA THR A 113 2.23 -8.70 -9.30
C THR A 113 0.84 -9.17 -9.71
N SER A 114 -0.15 -8.33 -9.50
CA SER A 114 -1.50 -8.50 -10.04
C SER A 114 -1.89 -7.33 -10.93
N TRP A 115 -2.92 -7.51 -11.72
CA TRP A 115 -3.52 -6.46 -12.56
C TRP A 115 -5.05 -6.63 -12.61
N SER A 116 -5.76 -5.54 -12.87
CA SER A 116 -7.21 -5.56 -12.98
C SER A 116 -7.69 -5.83 -14.40
N ILE A 117 -8.88 -6.40 -14.51
CA ILE A 117 -9.63 -6.44 -15.76
C ILE A 117 -10.43 -5.13 -15.86
N PRO A 118 -10.25 -4.33 -16.93
CA PRO A 118 -10.93 -3.04 -17.06
C PRO A 118 -12.45 -3.15 -16.96
N LEU A 119 -13.05 -2.32 -16.10
CA LEU A 119 -14.49 -2.23 -15.86
C LEU A 119 -15.20 -1.26 -16.82
N VAL A 120 -14.52 -0.15 -17.18
CA VAL A 120 -15.07 0.94 -17.96
C VAL A 120 -14.69 0.72 -19.42
N ARG A 121 -15.50 -0.04 -20.14
CA ARG A 121 -15.34 -0.22 -21.59
C ARG A 121 -15.95 0.94 -22.35
N ASP A 122 -17.14 1.35 -21.95
CA ASP A 122 -17.82 2.53 -22.44
C ASP A 122 -18.03 3.54 -21.31
N TRP A 123 -18.16 4.82 -21.66
CA TRP A 123 -18.32 5.88 -20.67
C TRP A 123 -19.61 5.75 -19.83
N ASP A 124 -20.62 5.04 -20.33
CA ASP A 124 -21.86 4.76 -19.59
C ASP A 124 -21.62 3.79 -18.42
N ASP A 125 -20.54 3.01 -18.46
CA ASP A 125 -20.16 2.11 -17.37
C ASP A 125 -19.74 2.86 -16.11
N VAL A 126 -19.26 4.11 -16.26
CA VAL A 126 -18.83 4.96 -15.15
C VAL A 126 -19.93 5.14 -14.09
N ALA A 127 -21.18 5.17 -14.50
CA ALA A 127 -22.32 5.29 -13.59
C ALA A 127 -22.47 4.09 -12.63
N ARG A 128 -21.82 2.96 -12.92
CA ARG A 128 -21.84 1.74 -12.10
C ARG A 128 -20.73 1.71 -11.07
N LEU A 129 -19.71 2.58 -11.17
CA LEU A 129 -18.60 2.63 -10.25
C LEU A 129 -19.06 3.05 -8.86
N LYS A 130 -19.06 2.10 -7.95
CA LYS A 130 -19.45 2.30 -6.57
C LYS A 130 -18.52 1.49 -5.66
N LEU A 131 -18.02 2.14 -4.62
CA LEU A 131 -17.27 1.46 -3.57
C LEU A 131 -18.16 0.41 -2.89
N ASP A 132 -17.62 -0.80 -2.76
CA ASP A 132 -18.22 -1.88 -1.99
C ASP A 132 -17.28 -2.27 -0.84
N MET A 133 -17.61 -1.86 0.37
CA MET A 133 -16.84 -2.17 1.58
C MET A 133 -16.89 -3.65 1.96
N ASP A 134 -17.86 -4.41 1.42
CA ASP A 134 -17.96 -5.87 1.59
C ASP A 134 -17.28 -6.64 0.45
N ASN A 135 -16.56 -5.95 -0.43
CA ASN A 135 -15.85 -6.55 -1.54
C ASN A 135 -14.85 -7.61 -1.09
N VAL A 136 -14.70 -8.66 -1.90
CA VAL A 136 -13.84 -9.81 -1.59
C VAL A 136 -12.37 -9.41 -1.36
N TYR A 137 -11.85 -8.43 -2.09
CA TYR A 137 -10.47 -7.98 -1.97
C TYR A 137 -10.26 -7.14 -0.70
N LEU A 138 -11.20 -6.25 -0.37
CA LEU A 138 -11.14 -5.45 0.84
C LEU A 138 -11.20 -6.35 2.08
N ARG A 139 -12.15 -7.30 2.12
CA ARG A 139 -12.24 -8.28 3.21
C ARG A 139 -10.98 -9.15 3.32
N LYS A 140 -10.37 -9.52 2.20
CA LYS A 140 -9.14 -10.32 2.23
C LYS A 140 -7.95 -9.50 2.75
N LEU A 141 -7.84 -8.23 2.37
CA LEU A 141 -6.81 -7.34 2.95
C LEU A 141 -7.02 -7.10 4.44
N ASP A 142 -8.27 -6.95 4.88
CA ASP A 142 -8.60 -6.86 6.31
C ASP A 142 -8.16 -8.14 7.05
N GLU A 143 -8.43 -9.33 6.49
CA GLU A 143 -8.00 -10.61 7.04
C GLU A 143 -6.46 -10.71 7.11
N ILE A 144 -5.75 -10.38 6.04
CA ILE A 144 -4.28 -10.39 5.99
C ILE A 144 -3.70 -9.41 7.04
N THR A 145 -4.28 -8.22 7.13
CA THR A 145 -3.87 -7.18 8.09
C THR A 145 -4.07 -7.66 9.52
N ARG A 146 -5.22 -8.23 9.86
CA ARG A 146 -5.49 -8.78 11.19
C ARG A 146 -4.57 -9.95 11.54
N CYS A 147 -4.36 -10.88 10.61
CA CYS A 147 -3.44 -11.99 10.77
C CYS A 147 -2.01 -11.49 11.10
N ALA A 148 -1.56 -10.42 10.44
CA ALA A 148 -0.28 -9.81 10.73
C ALA A 148 -0.27 -9.10 12.09
N LEU A 149 -1.31 -8.36 12.44
CA LEU A 149 -1.43 -7.65 13.72
C LEU A 149 -1.41 -8.60 14.93
N GLU A 150 -2.02 -9.76 14.83
CA GLU A 150 -1.99 -10.79 15.88
C GLU A 150 -0.57 -11.34 16.15
N ARG A 151 0.34 -11.23 15.19
CA ARG A 151 1.67 -11.85 15.22
C ARG A 151 2.83 -10.86 15.22
N CYS A 152 2.55 -9.54 15.10
CA CYS A 152 3.61 -8.54 14.92
C CYS A 152 4.37 -8.15 16.19
N ALA A 153 3.78 -8.36 17.37
CA ALA A 153 4.29 -7.81 18.63
C ALA A 153 5.79 -8.08 18.85
N GLY A 154 6.59 -7.02 18.97
CA GLY A 154 8.04 -7.09 19.17
C GLY A 154 8.86 -7.50 17.95
N ARG A 155 8.24 -7.90 16.85
CA ARG A 155 8.94 -8.47 15.70
C ARG A 155 8.98 -7.55 14.48
N PHE A 156 7.84 -6.96 14.12
CA PHE A 156 7.72 -6.13 12.93
C PHE A 156 6.56 -5.14 13.02
N LEU A 157 6.57 -4.16 12.13
CA LEU A 157 5.47 -3.23 11.92
C LEU A 157 4.53 -3.76 10.83
N VAL A 158 3.24 -3.45 10.95
CA VAL A 158 2.27 -3.70 9.89
C VAL A 158 1.99 -2.40 9.16
N GLY A 159 2.20 -2.39 7.84
CA GLY A 159 1.95 -1.25 6.98
C GLY A 159 0.53 -1.23 6.41
N TYR A 160 0.22 -0.16 5.67
CA TYR A 160 -0.98 -0.11 4.84
C TYR A 160 -0.80 -1.00 3.61
N THR A 161 -1.92 -1.46 3.06
CA THR A 161 -1.93 -1.99 1.70
C THR A 161 -1.60 -0.90 0.67
N ASP A 162 -1.35 -1.32 -0.56
CA ASP A 162 -1.00 -0.42 -1.66
C ASP A 162 -2.27 0.25 -2.22
N LEU A 163 -2.57 1.43 -1.73
CA LEU A 163 -3.75 2.19 -2.15
C LEU A 163 -3.35 3.21 -3.21
N HIS A 164 -3.74 2.97 -4.44
CA HIS A 164 -3.50 3.86 -5.59
C HIS A 164 -4.80 4.49 -6.08
N PRO A 165 -5.31 5.55 -5.40
CA PRO A 165 -6.45 6.31 -5.89
C PRO A 165 -6.05 7.19 -7.08
N GLY A 166 -7.03 7.85 -7.72
CA GLY A 166 -6.76 8.84 -8.74
C GLY A 166 -6.47 8.24 -10.11
N VAL A 167 -5.40 8.70 -10.76
CA VAL A 167 -5.15 8.35 -12.17
C VAL A 167 -4.81 6.88 -12.36
N ASP A 168 -4.08 6.28 -11.43
CA ASP A 168 -3.74 4.85 -11.49
C ASP A 168 -5.00 3.98 -11.37
N CYS A 169 -5.91 4.33 -10.46
CA CYS A 169 -7.20 3.65 -10.37
C CYS A 169 -8.04 3.84 -11.64
N ALA A 170 -8.06 5.06 -12.19
CA ALA A 170 -8.75 5.33 -13.44
C ALA A 170 -8.17 4.51 -14.60
N ALA A 171 -6.83 4.35 -14.64
CA ALA A 171 -6.15 3.51 -15.62
C ALA A 171 -6.52 2.03 -15.46
N ALA A 172 -6.55 1.54 -14.22
CA ALA A 172 -6.95 0.17 -13.91
C ALA A 172 -8.41 -0.11 -14.32
N TRP A 173 -9.31 0.87 -14.19
CA TRP A 173 -10.69 0.73 -14.63
C TRP A 173 -10.89 0.82 -16.16
N ARG A 174 -10.10 1.67 -16.84
CA ARG A 174 -10.32 2.03 -18.25
C ARG A 174 -9.45 1.28 -19.23
N ASP A 175 -8.36 0.67 -18.82
CA ASP A 175 -7.18 0.25 -19.54
C ASP A 175 -6.17 1.42 -19.71
N PRO A 176 -4.89 1.20 -19.42
CA PRO A 176 -3.87 2.25 -19.50
C PRO A 176 -3.71 2.88 -20.89
N GLN A 177 -3.78 2.09 -21.96
CA GLN A 177 -3.64 2.59 -23.32
C GLN A 177 -4.85 3.42 -23.74
N GLN A 178 -6.05 2.91 -23.40
CA GLN A 178 -7.29 3.62 -23.70
C GLN A 178 -7.36 4.93 -22.91
N LEU A 179 -6.95 4.93 -21.63
CA LEU A 179 -6.91 6.15 -20.83
C LEU A 179 -5.99 7.21 -21.46
N CYS A 180 -4.81 6.82 -21.96
CA CYS A 180 -3.92 7.75 -22.66
C CYS A 180 -4.58 8.39 -23.90
N MET A 181 -5.34 7.63 -24.68
CA MET A 181 -6.09 8.17 -25.81
C MET A 181 -7.20 9.10 -25.34
N ASP A 182 -7.95 8.69 -24.32
CA ASP A 182 -9.05 9.47 -23.77
C ASP A 182 -8.58 10.80 -23.15
N MET A 183 -7.36 10.88 -22.64
CA MET A 183 -6.75 12.12 -22.15
C MET A 183 -6.69 13.20 -23.24
N ILE A 184 -6.57 12.79 -24.49
CA ILE A 184 -6.54 13.69 -25.66
C ILE A 184 -7.95 13.91 -26.21
N GLU A 185 -8.72 12.83 -26.36
CA GLU A 185 -10.00 12.85 -27.08
C GLU A 185 -11.18 13.28 -26.19
N ALA A 186 -11.14 12.94 -24.87
CA ALA A 186 -12.23 13.18 -23.93
C ALA A 186 -11.74 13.62 -22.53
N PRO A 187 -10.88 14.67 -22.43
CA PRO A 187 -10.19 15.03 -21.18
C PRO A 187 -11.15 15.31 -20.01
N GLU A 188 -12.34 15.87 -20.27
CA GLU A 188 -13.31 16.16 -19.21
C GLU A 188 -13.94 14.89 -18.63
N ARG A 189 -14.11 13.83 -19.44
CA ARG A 189 -14.57 12.53 -18.96
C ARG A 189 -13.49 11.83 -18.11
N VAL A 190 -12.22 11.96 -18.52
CA VAL A 190 -11.09 11.45 -17.73
C VAL A 190 -11.01 12.14 -16.38
N LYS A 191 -11.16 13.47 -16.32
CA LYS A 191 -11.18 14.22 -15.05
C LYS A 191 -12.31 13.74 -14.14
N ALA A 192 -13.52 13.58 -14.68
CA ALA A 192 -14.66 13.06 -13.91
C ALA A 192 -14.41 11.64 -13.38
N LEU A 193 -13.76 10.77 -14.15
CA LEU A 193 -13.37 9.43 -13.72
C LEU A 193 -12.35 9.47 -12.57
N ILE A 194 -11.35 10.37 -12.67
CA ILE A 194 -10.35 10.57 -11.61
C ILE A 194 -11.01 11.09 -10.33
N GLU A 195 -11.98 11.99 -10.41
CA GLU A 195 -12.72 12.48 -9.25
C GLU A 195 -13.46 11.34 -8.52
N ILE A 196 -14.05 10.40 -9.28
CA ILE A 196 -14.66 9.19 -8.70
C ILE A 196 -13.59 8.32 -8.01
N ALA A 197 -12.42 8.16 -8.63
CA ALA A 197 -11.33 7.36 -8.10
C ALA A 197 -10.71 7.92 -6.80
N ILE A 198 -10.90 9.20 -6.51
CA ILE A 198 -10.39 9.85 -5.29
C ILE A 198 -11.47 9.93 -4.21
N ARG A 199 -12.73 10.01 -4.60
CA ARG A 199 -13.87 10.37 -3.74
C ARG A 199 -13.94 9.58 -2.44
N ASP A 200 -13.75 8.28 -2.51
CA ASP A 200 -13.95 7.36 -1.38
C ASP A 200 -12.62 6.96 -0.70
N PHE A 201 -11.50 7.59 -1.09
CA PHE A 201 -10.17 7.24 -0.58
C PHE A 201 -10.07 7.38 0.95
N GLU A 202 -10.60 8.46 1.51
CA GLU A 202 -10.53 8.69 2.96
C GLU A 202 -11.28 7.60 3.74
N THR A 203 -12.41 7.13 3.23
CA THR A 203 -13.19 6.04 3.86
C THR A 203 -12.38 4.74 3.92
N ILE A 204 -11.70 4.39 2.82
CA ILE A 204 -10.87 3.17 2.74
C ILE A 204 -9.63 3.33 3.63
N TYR A 205 -8.98 4.49 3.56
CA TYR A 205 -7.81 4.79 4.37
C TYR A 205 -8.14 4.70 5.87
N ASP A 206 -9.23 5.33 6.32
CA ASP A 206 -9.65 5.34 7.71
C ASP A 206 -9.99 3.94 8.23
N HIS A 207 -10.52 3.07 7.38
CA HIS A 207 -10.77 1.68 7.75
C HIS A 207 -9.47 0.99 8.19
N PHE A 208 -8.41 1.05 7.38
CA PHE A 208 -7.12 0.43 7.70
C PHE A 208 -6.36 1.20 8.80
N ASP A 209 -6.42 2.54 8.81
CA ASP A 209 -5.78 3.35 9.84
C ASP A 209 -6.35 3.02 11.24
N SER A 210 -7.66 2.87 11.36
CA SER A 210 -8.31 2.49 12.61
C SER A 210 -7.80 1.14 13.12
N LEU A 211 -7.72 0.11 12.25
CA LEU A 211 -7.17 -1.19 12.61
C LEU A 211 -5.73 -1.10 13.13
N LEU A 212 -4.89 -0.34 12.45
CA LEU A 212 -3.49 -0.17 12.84
C LEU A 212 -3.38 0.58 14.18
N LYS A 213 -4.16 1.64 14.38
CA LYS A 213 -4.11 2.46 15.60
C LYS A 213 -4.65 1.74 16.83
N GLU A 214 -5.70 0.91 16.69
CA GLU A 214 -6.19 0.04 17.75
C GLU A 214 -5.09 -0.90 18.28
N HIS A 215 -4.16 -1.31 17.42
CA HIS A 215 -3.02 -2.17 17.77
C HIS A 215 -1.73 -1.37 18.02
N ARG A 216 -1.81 -0.06 18.21
CA ARG A 216 -0.66 0.84 18.43
C ARG A 216 0.41 0.73 17.34
N GLN A 217 0.00 0.46 16.11
CA GLN A 217 0.90 0.48 14.97
C GLN A 217 1.12 1.91 14.45
N LEU A 218 2.27 2.12 13.82
CA LEU A 218 2.56 3.34 13.09
C LEU A 218 1.80 3.36 11.76
N SER A 219 1.61 4.54 11.20
CA SER A 219 1.34 4.64 9.77
C SER A 219 2.63 4.32 9.04
N VAL A 220 2.63 3.25 8.25
CA VAL A 220 3.81 2.87 7.45
C VAL A 220 3.38 2.77 6.00
N SER A 221 3.96 3.61 5.15
CA SER A 221 3.66 3.60 3.72
C SER A 221 4.26 2.38 3.02
N TRP A 222 3.85 2.13 1.78
CA TRP A 222 4.42 1.10 0.91
C TRP A 222 5.94 1.26 0.72
N MET A 223 6.45 2.48 0.83
CA MET A 223 7.90 2.73 0.84
C MET A 223 8.56 2.35 2.18
N GLY A 224 7.81 1.87 3.17
CA GLY A 224 8.31 1.51 4.50
C GLY A 224 8.80 2.70 5.32
N ILE A 225 8.26 3.91 5.07
CA ILE A 225 8.52 5.10 5.89
C ILE A 225 7.46 5.16 6.98
N PRO A 226 7.85 5.16 8.28
CA PRO A 226 6.91 5.17 9.39
C PRO A 226 6.57 6.60 9.84
N SER A 227 5.35 6.75 10.39
CA SER A 227 4.89 7.96 11.08
C SER A 227 3.98 7.62 12.25
N PHE A 228 4.06 8.34 13.36
CA PHE A 228 3.08 8.25 14.45
C PHE A 228 1.73 8.86 14.08
N GLY A 229 1.74 9.87 13.21
CA GLY A 229 0.54 10.49 12.66
C GLY A 229 -0.03 9.72 11.47
N ARG A 230 -1.11 10.23 10.94
CA ARG A 230 -1.68 9.76 9.65
C ARG A 230 -0.71 10.12 8.53
N MET A 231 -0.38 9.15 7.71
CA MET A 231 0.49 9.36 6.57
C MET A 231 0.14 8.38 5.46
N HIS A 232 0.06 8.88 4.25
CA HIS A 232 0.00 8.08 3.03
C HIS A 232 0.90 8.71 1.98
N ILE A 233 1.64 7.89 1.25
CA ILE A 233 2.46 8.34 0.13
C ILE A 233 1.80 7.76 -1.13
N PRO A 234 1.05 8.57 -1.88
CA PRO A 234 0.48 8.11 -3.13
C PRO A 234 1.60 7.89 -4.15
N SER A 235 1.51 6.81 -4.90
CA SER A 235 2.23 6.64 -6.15
C SER A 235 1.29 6.98 -7.29
N CYS A 236 1.82 7.49 -8.39
CA CYS A 236 1.08 7.69 -9.61
C CYS A 236 1.99 7.51 -10.81
N ASP A 237 1.89 6.36 -11.45
CA ASP A 237 2.71 6.02 -12.63
C ASP A 237 2.38 6.91 -13.84
N PHE A 238 1.17 7.47 -13.84
CA PHE A 238 0.71 8.42 -14.85
C PHE A 238 1.09 9.87 -14.58
N SER A 239 1.80 10.18 -13.48
CA SER A 239 2.20 11.55 -13.13
C SER A 239 3.13 12.21 -14.17
N SER A 240 3.83 11.43 -14.96
CA SER A 240 4.67 11.90 -16.07
C SER A 240 3.86 12.37 -17.28
N LEU A 241 2.60 11.99 -17.39
CA LEU A 241 1.71 12.40 -18.47
C LEU A 241 1.11 13.78 -18.14
N LYS A 242 1.38 14.76 -18.98
CA LYS A 242 0.82 16.12 -18.82
C LYS A 242 -0.66 16.15 -19.18
N ILE A 243 -1.52 15.83 -18.24
CA ILE A 243 -2.96 16.13 -18.35
C ILE A 243 -3.21 17.48 -17.72
N GLY A 244 -2.93 18.57 -18.39
CA GLY A 244 -3.26 19.91 -17.91
C GLY A 244 -2.94 20.09 -16.40
N ARG A 245 -3.49 21.13 -15.77
CA ARG A 245 -3.25 21.44 -14.34
C ARG A 245 -4.03 20.56 -13.35
N ALA A 246 -4.62 19.45 -13.77
CA ALA A 246 -5.45 18.59 -12.92
C ALA A 246 -4.68 17.48 -12.21
N SER A 247 -3.41 17.24 -12.56
CA SER A 247 -2.60 16.23 -11.90
C SER A 247 -2.00 16.79 -10.61
N CYS A 248 -2.34 16.20 -9.48
CA CYS A 248 -1.65 16.32 -8.19
C CYS A 248 -1.33 17.79 -7.79
N ARG A 249 -2.33 18.62 -7.60
CA ARG A 249 -2.15 19.83 -6.81
C ARG A 249 -2.65 19.59 -5.39
N ASP A 250 -1.63 19.59 -4.53
CA ASP A 250 -1.64 19.92 -3.11
C ASP A 250 -3.02 20.15 -2.46
N ARG A 251 -3.38 19.25 -1.59
CA ARG A 251 -4.16 19.56 -0.40
C ARG A 251 -3.46 19.04 0.85
#